data_8513ebb8789e13f38b5b4c66dd15a587
#
_entry.id   8513ebb8789e13f38b5b4c66dd15a587
#
_cell.length_a   1.000
_cell.length_b   1.000
_cell.length_c   1.000
_cell.angle_alpha   90.00
_cell.angle_beta   90.00
_cell.angle_gamma   90.00
#
_symmetry.space_group_name_H-M   'P 1'
#
loop_
_entity.id
_entity.type
_entity.pdbx_description
1 polymer ?
#
loop_
_entity_poly.entity_id
_entity_poly.type
_entity_poly.pdbx_seq_one_letter_code
_entity_poly.pdbx_strand_id
1 'polypeptide(L)'
;DLNGTARYVGMGGAMEALGADISTISSNPAGLGLFRKSYIGGSFGFVSQSDVESFKGGNVTNASFDQAGFVYAMRTSKRNFLNFGFNYHKSNNFDQILKVSNRLNGASQSKLSYIKGTEGVFDIGTNGSGEFVGSNDAFNQVDYLYYNALLHDGKADDGTENFVYNNANAFNFGRSNTGYIGEYDFNISGNSNNRFYWGITFGLHDVNYKGESAYAEMLVDDANKELGTVGINDSRKITGTGFDVKAGVIFRPVETSPLRIGLYVNTPVWYDLTTSNYTTLLNN
;
A
#
# COMPACT_ATOMS: atom_id res chain seq x y z
N ASP A 1 6.24 6.30 4.00
CA ASP A 1 7.49 6.78 3.35
C ASP A 1 7.88 8.15 3.87
N LEU A 2 9.19 8.43 3.93
CA LEU A 2 9.70 9.76 4.27
C LEU A 2 9.69 10.64 3.02
N ASN A 3 8.65 11.47 2.91
CA ASN A 3 8.45 12.38 1.78
C ASN A 3 8.27 13.82 2.26
N GLY A 4 8.67 14.78 1.45
CA GLY A 4 8.55 16.19 1.78
C GLY A 4 9.57 17.06 1.07
N THR A 5 9.92 18.20 1.68
CA THR A 5 11.00 19.04 1.19
C THR A 5 12.35 18.32 1.26
N ALA A 6 13.28 18.68 0.38
CA ALA A 6 14.64 18.12 0.42
C ALA A 6 15.33 18.32 1.78
N ARG A 7 15.00 19.42 2.48
CA ARG A 7 15.48 19.67 3.84
C ARG A 7 14.91 18.66 4.84
N TYR A 8 13.60 18.41 4.79
CA TYR A 8 12.93 17.48 5.68
C TYR A 8 13.45 16.05 5.49
N VAL A 9 13.55 15.62 4.24
CA VAL A 9 14.09 14.29 3.88
C VAL A 9 15.57 14.18 4.27
N GLY A 10 16.37 15.20 3.98
CA GLY A 10 17.79 15.22 4.34
C GLY A 10 18.09 15.20 5.83
N MET A 11 17.12 15.60 6.66
CA MET A 11 17.18 15.52 8.13
C MET A 11 16.54 14.24 8.69
N GLY A 12 16.15 13.29 7.82
CA GLY A 12 15.49 12.06 8.25
C GLY A 12 14.13 12.30 8.92
N GLY A 13 13.44 13.41 8.61
CA GLY A 13 12.17 13.79 9.23
C GLY A 13 12.28 14.42 10.63
N ALA A 14 13.47 14.54 11.21
CA ALA A 14 13.68 15.00 12.59
C ALA A 14 13.46 16.52 12.75
N MET A 15 12.24 16.98 12.48
CA MET A 15 11.88 18.40 12.48
C MET A 15 10.71 18.80 13.39
N GLU A 16 10.21 17.88 14.23
CA GLU A 16 9.00 18.06 15.05
C GLU A 16 9.08 19.23 16.05
N ALA A 17 10.29 19.55 16.53
CA ALA A 17 10.53 20.72 17.40
C ALA A 17 11.28 21.84 16.66
N LEU A 18 11.93 21.55 15.54
CA LEU A 18 12.66 22.54 14.74
C LEU A 18 11.71 23.43 13.95
N GLY A 19 10.72 22.85 13.29
CA GLY A 19 9.71 23.55 12.49
C GLY A 19 10.28 24.40 11.36
N ALA A 20 9.51 25.36 10.88
CA ALA A 20 9.83 26.25 9.77
C ALA A 20 10.12 25.49 8.46
N ASP A 21 9.40 24.40 8.27
CA ASP A 21 9.35 23.60 7.06
C ASP A 21 7.91 23.16 6.82
N ILE A 22 7.45 23.24 5.58
CA ILE A 22 6.06 22.94 5.24
C ILE A 22 5.74 21.47 5.48
N SER A 23 6.72 20.57 5.35
CA SER A 23 6.54 19.13 5.61
C SER A 23 6.20 18.81 7.06
N THR A 24 6.46 19.74 8.00
CA THR A 24 6.06 19.52 9.41
C THR A 24 4.55 19.61 9.63
N ILE A 25 3.78 20.03 8.63
CA ILE A 25 2.31 20.10 8.67
C ILE A 25 1.68 18.74 9.02
N SER A 26 2.28 17.65 8.55
CA SER A 26 1.81 16.28 8.73
C SER A 26 2.40 15.58 9.97
N SER A 27 3.51 16.10 10.54
CA SER A 27 4.08 15.55 11.79
C SER A 27 3.70 16.41 13.00
N ASN A 28 4.31 17.59 13.17
CA ASN A 28 3.93 18.54 14.21
C ASN A 28 3.41 19.84 13.59
N PRO A 29 2.09 20.07 13.55
CA PRO A 29 1.46 21.24 12.94
C PRO A 29 1.95 22.59 13.47
N ALA A 30 2.44 22.66 14.72
CA ALA A 30 3.00 23.84 15.32
C ALA A 30 4.26 24.35 14.60
N GLY A 31 4.90 23.48 13.80
CA GLY A 31 6.06 23.83 12.98
C GLY A 31 5.79 24.94 11.97
N LEU A 32 4.54 25.04 11.46
CA LEU A 32 4.13 26.13 10.58
C LEU A 32 4.01 27.47 11.33
N GLY A 33 3.78 27.44 12.64
CA GLY A 33 3.76 28.65 13.48
C GLY A 33 5.10 29.39 13.54
N LEU A 34 6.20 28.77 13.07
CA LEU A 34 7.51 29.41 12.99
C LEU A 34 7.71 30.25 11.72
N PHE A 35 6.86 30.13 10.72
CA PHE A 35 6.96 30.97 9.53
C PHE A 35 6.69 32.44 9.85
N ARG A 36 7.53 33.32 9.31
CA ARG A 36 7.47 34.79 9.46
C ARG A 36 7.17 35.49 8.14
N LYS A 37 7.30 34.79 7.05
CA LYS A 37 7.01 35.22 5.69
C LYS A 37 6.21 34.14 5.01
N SER A 38 5.33 34.52 4.12
CA SER A 38 4.62 33.59 3.27
C SER A 38 5.62 32.76 2.42
N TYR A 39 5.27 31.53 2.19
CA TYR A 39 6.13 30.55 1.52
C TYR A 39 5.30 29.76 0.51
N ILE A 40 5.90 29.44 -0.62
CA ILE A 40 5.39 28.47 -1.59
C ILE A 40 6.54 27.55 -1.98
N GLY A 41 6.25 26.28 -2.14
CA GLY A 41 7.26 25.30 -2.52
C GLY A 41 6.65 24.03 -3.06
N GLY A 42 7.49 23.28 -3.77
CA GLY A 42 7.15 21.95 -4.29
C GLY A 42 8.40 21.11 -4.42
N SER A 43 8.22 19.80 -4.40
CA SER A 43 9.28 18.81 -4.63
C SER A 43 8.77 17.69 -5.52
N PHE A 44 9.70 17.15 -6.30
CA PHE A 44 9.49 15.96 -7.13
C PHE A 44 10.76 15.13 -7.10
N GLY A 45 10.60 13.85 -7.39
CA GLY A 45 11.69 12.90 -7.40
C GLY A 45 11.46 11.78 -8.41
N PHE A 46 12.31 10.80 -8.32
CA PHE A 46 12.20 9.56 -9.08
C PHE A 46 12.37 8.38 -8.13
N VAL A 47 11.48 7.40 -8.26
CA VAL A 47 11.60 6.11 -7.58
C VAL A 47 12.11 5.12 -8.60
N SER A 48 13.27 4.52 -8.34
CA SER A 48 13.87 3.54 -9.22
C SER A 48 14.24 2.29 -8.45
N GLN A 49 13.97 1.13 -9.04
CA GLN A 49 14.28 -0.18 -8.50
C GLN A 49 15.32 -0.86 -9.39
N SER A 50 16.46 -1.25 -8.81
CA SER A 50 17.52 -1.98 -9.54
C SER A 50 17.19 -3.47 -9.63
N ASP A 51 17.85 -4.15 -10.57
CA ASP A 51 17.85 -5.61 -10.75
C ASP A 51 16.45 -6.23 -11.00
N VAL A 52 15.54 -5.46 -11.58
CA VAL A 52 14.23 -5.93 -12.01
C VAL A 52 13.89 -5.42 -13.40
N GLU A 53 12.98 -6.10 -14.08
CA GLU A 53 12.39 -5.68 -15.34
C GLU A 53 10.95 -5.24 -15.13
N SER A 54 10.44 -4.37 -16.01
CA SER A 54 9.04 -3.96 -16.02
C SER A 54 8.10 -5.17 -16.11
N PHE A 55 6.98 -5.10 -15.36
CA PHE A 55 6.02 -6.18 -15.29
C PHE A 55 4.59 -5.64 -15.18
N LYS A 56 3.69 -6.10 -16.05
CA LYS A 56 2.23 -5.82 -16.01
C LYS A 56 1.87 -4.36 -15.67
N GLY A 57 2.53 -3.40 -16.30
CA GLY A 57 2.26 -1.97 -16.11
C GLY A 57 3.07 -1.31 -14.98
N GLY A 58 3.84 -2.07 -14.19
CA GLY A 58 4.85 -1.50 -13.30
C GLY A 58 6.11 -1.15 -14.07
N ASN A 59 6.60 0.07 -13.89
CA ASN A 59 7.85 0.54 -14.47
C ASN A 59 8.97 0.49 -13.43
N VAL A 60 10.18 0.22 -13.91
CA VAL A 60 11.40 0.17 -13.09
C VAL A 60 11.72 1.54 -12.49
N THR A 61 11.44 2.61 -13.25
CA THR A 61 11.64 4.00 -12.80
C THR A 61 10.38 4.79 -13.03
N ASN A 62 9.90 5.44 -11.96
CA ASN A 62 8.69 6.25 -11.96
C ASN A 62 9.03 7.67 -11.50
N ALA A 63 8.49 8.67 -12.20
CA ALA A 63 8.51 10.04 -11.70
C ALA A 63 7.52 10.18 -10.54
N SER A 64 7.93 10.84 -9.48
CA SER A 64 7.11 11.09 -8.30
C SER A 64 6.94 12.59 -8.09
N PHE A 65 5.69 13.05 -8.06
CA PHE A 65 5.35 14.36 -7.54
C PHE A 65 5.17 14.20 -6.02
N ASP A 66 6.14 14.69 -5.25
CA ASP A 66 6.23 14.33 -3.84
C ASP A 66 5.46 15.30 -2.96
N GLN A 67 5.50 16.60 -3.28
CA GLN A 67 4.89 17.63 -2.46
C GLN A 67 4.65 18.93 -3.24
N ALA A 68 3.57 19.63 -2.91
CA ALA A 68 3.39 21.05 -3.22
C ALA A 68 2.51 21.72 -2.18
N GLY A 69 2.86 22.94 -1.79
CA GLY A 69 2.05 23.67 -0.83
C GLY A 69 2.50 25.09 -0.61
N PHE A 70 1.74 25.78 0.23
CA PHE A 70 2.03 27.16 0.60
C PHE A 70 1.73 27.39 2.08
N VAL A 71 2.38 28.42 2.61
CA VAL A 71 2.07 28.97 3.94
C VAL A 71 1.84 30.48 3.76
N TYR A 72 0.68 30.95 4.18
CA TYR A 72 0.39 32.37 4.29
C TYR A 72 0.63 32.84 5.72
N ALA A 73 1.66 33.68 5.93
CA ALA A 73 2.05 34.18 7.24
C ALA A 73 1.52 35.58 7.47
N MET A 74 0.54 35.70 8.37
CA MET A 74 -0.07 36.95 8.76
C MET A 74 0.49 37.46 10.10
N ARG A 75 1.12 38.63 10.09
CA ARG A 75 1.62 39.24 11.30
C ARG A 75 0.49 39.91 12.07
N THR A 76 0.22 39.46 13.30
CA THR A 76 -0.84 40.02 14.16
C THR A 76 -0.31 41.07 15.15
N SER A 77 0.98 40.96 15.56
CA SER A 77 1.67 41.99 16.37
C SER A 77 3.18 41.95 16.15
N LYS A 78 3.94 42.70 16.91
CA LYS A 78 5.42 42.74 16.76
C LYS A 78 6.08 41.34 16.89
N ARG A 79 5.53 40.45 17.71
CA ARG A 79 6.09 39.13 18.01
C ARG A 79 5.12 37.96 17.76
N ASN A 80 3.89 38.23 17.25
CA ASN A 80 2.87 37.23 17.04
C ASN A 80 2.52 37.10 15.56
N PHE A 81 2.26 35.87 15.15
CA PHE A 81 1.84 35.54 13.81
C PHE A 81 0.69 34.53 13.85
N LEU A 82 -0.19 34.61 12.90
CA LEU A 82 -1.18 33.60 12.56
C LEU A 82 -0.89 33.12 11.14
N ASN A 83 -0.73 31.84 10.95
CA ASN A 83 -0.35 31.24 9.69
C ASN A 83 -1.43 30.28 9.22
N PHE A 84 -1.70 30.30 7.91
CA PHE A 84 -2.55 29.35 7.22
C PHE A 84 -1.68 28.56 6.25
N GLY A 85 -1.74 27.24 6.33
CA GLY A 85 -0.98 26.34 5.47
C GLY A 85 -1.88 25.42 4.68
N PHE A 86 -1.46 25.14 3.46
CA PHE A 86 -1.98 24.05 2.66
C PHE A 86 -0.79 23.27 2.09
N ASN A 87 -0.87 21.95 2.13
CA ASN A 87 0.16 21.10 1.58
C ASN A 87 -0.49 19.85 0.99
N TYR A 88 -0.10 19.49 -0.22
CA TYR A 88 -0.27 18.16 -0.76
C TYR A 88 1.06 17.43 -0.66
N HIS A 89 1.03 16.20 -0.20
CA HIS A 89 2.20 15.31 -0.28
C HIS A 89 1.78 13.85 -0.46
N LYS A 90 2.68 13.05 -1.03
CA LYS A 90 2.54 11.61 -1.03
C LYS A 90 3.00 11.05 0.31
N SER A 91 2.08 10.49 1.10
CA SER A 91 2.43 9.82 2.36
C SER A 91 2.99 8.42 2.12
N ASN A 92 2.53 7.74 1.07
CA ASN A 92 3.07 6.44 0.63
C ASN A 92 3.14 6.35 -0.89
N ASN A 93 4.16 5.63 -1.38
CA ASN A 93 4.29 5.20 -2.76
C ASN A 93 4.33 3.66 -2.80
N PHE A 94 3.50 3.05 -3.64
CA PHE A 94 3.37 1.60 -3.75
C PHE A 94 4.16 1.00 -4.91
N ASP A 95 4.85 1.81 -5.72
CA ASP A 95 5.59 1.34 -6.89
C ASP A 95 6.65 0.32 -6.50
N GLN A 96 6.39 -0.94 -6.84
CA GLN A 96 7.27 -2.06 -6.52
C GLN A 96 7.07 -3.18 -7.53
N ILE A 97 8.17 -3.79 -7.97
CA ILE A 97 8.15 -5.00 -8.79
C ILE A 97 8.89 -6.10 -8.02
N LEU A 98 8.30 -7.29 -8.00
CA LEU A 98 8.90 -8.50 -7.46
C LEU A 98 8.83 -9.59 -8.51
N LYS A 99 9.96 -10.26 -8.78
CA LYS A 99 10.02 -11.47 -9.60
C LYS A 99 10.78 -12.56 -8.86
N VAL A 100 10.22 -13.74 -8.81
CA VAL A 100 10.83 -14.91 -8.17
C VAL A 100 10.55 -16.13 -9.03
N SER A 101 11.57 -16.95 -9.26
CA SER A 101 11.42 -18.26 -9.89
C SER A 101 12.30 -19.27 -9.17
N ASN A 102 11.81 -20.48 -9.02
CA ASN A 102 12.60 -21.55 -8.43
C ASN A 102 12.04 -22.93 -8.86
N ARG A 103 12.78 -23.98 -8.52
CA ARG A 103 12.33 -25.37 -8.65
C ARG A 103 11.40 -25.72 -7.49
N LEU A 104 10.46 -26.62 -7.77
CA LEU A 104 9.58 -27.26 -6.79
C LEU A 104 9.94 -28.74 -6.67
N ASN A 105 9.71 -29.31 -5.51
CA ASN A 105 9.92 -30.73 -5.25
C ASN A 105 8.65 -31.34 -4.67
N GLY A 106 7.80 -31.90 -5.54
CA GLY A 106 6.58 -32.58 -5.15
C GLY A 106 5.49 -31.68 -4.56
N ALA A 107 5.54 -30.40 -4.82
CA ALA A 107 4.54 -29.41 -4.40
C ALA A 107 3.90 -28.79 -5.64
N SER A 108 2.63 -28.40 -5.53
CA SER A 108 1.93 -27.57 -6.50
C SER A 108 0.74 -26.89 -5.83
N GLN A 109 0.21 -25.84 -6.43
CA GLN A 109 -1.02 -25.21 -5.95
C GLN A 109 -2.22 -26.15 -6.14
N SER A 110 -2.27 -26.93 -7.23
CA SER A 110 -3.30 -27.94 -7.44
C SER A 110 -3.32 -28.99 -6.33
N LYS A 111 -2.14 -29.49 -5.93
CA LYS A 111 -1.99 -30.41 -4.80
C LYS A 111 -2.45 -29.78 -3.48
N LEU A 112 -2.12 -28.53 -3.23
CA LEU A 112 -2.54 -27.83 -2.01
C LEU A 112 -4.07 -27.72 -1.93
N SER A 113 -4.73 -27.33 -3.01
CA SER A 113 -6.19 -27.26 -3.07
C SER A 113 -6.83 -28.63 -2.89
N TYR A 114 -6.28 -29.67 -3.52
CA TYR A 114 -6.73 -31.05 -3.39
C TYR A 114 -6.61 -31.57 -1.94
N ILE A 115 -5.46 -31.38 -1.29
CA ILE A 115 -5.23 -31.85 0.10
C ILE A 115 -6.19 -31.15 1.06
N LYS A 116 -6.47 -29.86 0.90
CA LYS A 116 -7.44 -29.16 1.75
C LYS A 116 -8.82 -29.82 1.74
N GLY A 117 -9.30 -30.27 0.59
CA GLY A 117 -10.56 -31.02 0.50
C GLY A 117 -10.48 -32.40 1.10
N THR A 118 -9.42 -33.18 0.84
CA THR A 118 -9.26 -34.56 1.34
C THR A 118 -8.99 -34.63 2.84
N GLU A 119 -8.33 -33.63 3.41
CA GLU A 119 -8.07 -33.52 4.86
C GLU A 119 -9.23 -32.87 5.65
N GLY A 120 -10.37 -32.59 4.97
CA GLY A 120 -11.58 -32.10 5.62
C GLY A 120 -11.50 -30.64 6.07
N VAL A 121 -10.63 -29.82 5.47
CA VAL A 121 -10.60 -28.37 5.72
C VAL A 121 -11.90 -27.72 5.22
N PHE A 122 -12.46 -28.29 4.14
CA PHE A 122 -13.79 -28.00 3.62
C PHE A 122 -14.33 -29.24 2.89
N ASP A 123 -15.65 -29.35 2.80
CA ASP A 123 -16.29 -30.35 1.95
C ASP A 123 -16.61 -29.75 0.59
N ILE A 124 -16.55 -30.56 -0.47
CA ILE A 124 -16.88 -30.14 -1.83
C ILE A 124 -18.31 -30.59 -2.16
N GLY A 125 -19.13 -29.64 -2.54
CA GLY A 125 -20.46 -29.86 -3.08
C GLY A 125 -20.60 -29.24 -4.46
N THR A 126 -21.78 -29.41 -5.07
CA THR A 126 -22.10 -28.80 -6.36
C THR A 126 -23.25 -27.82 -6.19
N ASN A 127 -23.11 -26.60 -6.72
CA ASN A 127 -24.20 -25.62 -6.71
C ASN A 127 -25.24 -25.88 -7.82
N GLY A 128 -26.32 -25.09 -7.87
CA GLY A 128 -27.38 -25.21 -8.86
C GLY A 128 -26.95 -24.97 -10.33
N SER A 129 -25.75 -24.42 -10.55
CA SER A 129 -25.12 -24.19 -11.87
C SER A 129 -24.17 -25.32 -12.28
N GLY A 130 -23.99 -26.35 -11.43
CA GLY A 130 -23.07 -27.45 -11.66
C GLY A 130 -21.62 -27.16 -11.34
N GLU A 131 -21.33 -26.05 -10.64
CA GLU A 131 -19.97 -25.65 -10.24
C GLU A 131 -19.65 -26.22 -8.85
N PHE A 132 -18.38 -26.62 -8.66
CA PHE A 132 -17.89 -27.08 -7.36
C PHE A 132 -17.70 -25.91 -6.41
N VAL A 133 -18.25 -26.05 -5.21
CA VAL A 133 -18.22 -25.04 -4.14
C VAL A 133 -17.85 -25.72 -2.82
N GLY A 134 -17.20 -24.98 -1.95
CA GLY A 134 -16.84 -25.48 -0.62
C GLY A 134 -17.92 -25.17 0.42
N SER A 135 -17.90 -25.96 1.50
CA SER A 135 -18.85 -25.85 2.61
C SER A 135 -18.62 -24.64 3.54
N ASN A 136 -17.47 -24.00 3.47
CA ASN A 136 -17.09 -22.89 4.38
C ASN A 136 -16.08 -21.93 3.74
N ASP A 137 -15.74 -20.85 4.47
CA ASP A 137 -14.85 -19.77 4.01
C ASP A 137 -13.38 -20.16 3.82
N ALA A 138 -12.97 -21.37 4.23
CA ALA A 138 -11.63 -21.89 3.94
C ALA A 138 -11.45 -22.28 2.46
N PHE A 139 -12.57 -22.49 1.76
CA PHE A 139 -12.62 -22.63 0.31
C PHE A 139 -12.58 -21.24 -0.34
N ASN A 140 -11.42 -20.83 -0.77
CA ASN A 140 -11.19 -19.51 -1.33
C ASN A 140 -11.31 -19.50 -2.87
N GLN A 141 -11.16 -18.30 -3.48
CA GLN A 141 -11.26 -18.12 -4.93
C GLN A 141 -10.27 -19.00 -5.72
N VAL A 142 -9.08 -19.26 -5.18
CA VAL A 142 -8.08 -20.11 -5.85
C VAL A 142 -8.53 -21.54 -5.84
N ASP A 143 -9.03 -22.05 -4.72
CA ASP A 143 -9.58 -23.41 -4.63
C ASP A 143 -10.75 -23.59 -5.62
N TYR A 144 -11.67 -22.59 -5.67
CA TYR A 144 -12.78 -22.61 -6.64
C TYR A 144 -12.29 -22.74 -8.09
N LEU A 145 -11.28 -21.96 -8.48
CA LEU A 145 -10.72 -22.01 -9.81
C LEU A 145 -10.07 -23.37 -10.11
N TYR A 146 -9.32 -23.93 -9.17
CA TYR A 146 -8.67 -25.23 -9.37
C TYR A 146 -9.68 -26.37 -9.42
N TYR A 147 -10.66 -26.43 -8.54
CA TYR A 147 -11.68 -27.49 -8.53
C TYR A 147 -12.51 -27.46 -9.81
N ASN A 148 -12.88 -26.32 -10.32
CA ASN A 148 -13.73 -26.16 -11.51
C ASN A 148 -12.98 -26.24 -12.85
N ALA A 149 -11.65 -26.06 -12.87
CA ALA A 149 -10.90 -25.99 -14.14
C ALA A 149 -9.81 -27.05 -14.28
N LEU A 150 -9.33 -27.68 -13.21
CA LEU A 150 -8.16 -28.56 -13.28
C LEU A 150 -8.27 -29.85 -12.48
N LEU A 151 -8.84 -29.85 -11.28
CA LEU A 151 -8.80 -31.01 -10.38
C LEU A 151 -9.86 -32.08 -10.72
N HIS A 152 -10.98 -31.68 -11.31
CA HIS A 152 -12.08 -32.62 -11.62
C HIS A 152 -11.70 -33.54 -12.79
N ASP A 153 -11.72 -34.84 -12.51
CA ASP A 153 -11.38 -35.91 -13.47
C ASP A 153 -12.57 -36.89 -13.69
N GLY A 154 -13.78 -36.29 -13.84
CA GLY A 154 -15.00 -37.05 -14.10
C GLY A 154 -15.60 -37.70 -12.86
N LYS A 155 -16.33 -38.81 -13.07
CA LYS A 155 -17.00 -39.55 -12.01
C LYS A 155 -16.42 -40.98 -11.86
N ALA A 156 -16.32 -41.42 -10.63
CA ALA A 156 -16.01 -42.79 -10.33
C ALA A 156 -17.19 -43.74 -10.68
N ASP A 157 -16.98 -45.05 -10.71
CA ASP A 157 -17.99 -46.07 -11.05
C ASP A 157 -19.22 -46.03 -10.11
N ASP A 158 -19.05 -45.55 -8.89
CA ASP A 158 -20.11 -45.38 -7.90
C ASP A 158 -20.91 -44.06 -8.04
N GLY A 159 -20.56 -43.25 -9.04
CA GLY A 159 -21.19 -41.95 -9.33
C GLY A 159 -20.67 -40.78 -8.50
N THR A 160 -19.67 -40.99 -7.65
CA THR A 160 -19.00 -39.89 -6.92
C THR A 160 -18.07 -39.07 -7.83
N GLU A 161 -17.94 -37.77 -7.55
CA GLU A 161 -17.01 -36.91 -8.31
C GLU A 161 -15.57 -37.30 -7.96
N ASN A 162 -14.75 -37.46 -9.00
CA ASN A 162 -13.34 -37.80 -8.86
C ASN A 162 -12.47 -36.56 -9.04
N PHE A 163 -11.50 -36.38 -8.15
CA PHE A 163 -10.54 -35.27 -8.19
C PHE A 163 -9.12 -35.78 -8.18
N VAL A 164 -8.27 -35.23 -9.01
CA VAL A 164 -6.85 -35.56 -9.12
C VAL A 164 -6.01 -34.30 -9.08
N TYR A 165 -4.75 -34.45 -8.70
CA TYR A 165 -3.78 -33.35 -8.75
C TYR A 165 -2.51 -33.79 -9.48
N ASN A 166 -1.75 -32.81 -9.94
CA ASN A 166 -0.40 -33.01 -10.45
C ASN A 166 0.61 -32.27 -9.58
N ASN A 167 1.81 -32.84 -9.43
CA ASN A 167 2.94 -32.13 -8.84
C ASN A 167 3.49 -31.11 -9.84
N ALA A 168 4.29 -30.16 -9.35
CA ALA A 168 5.04 -29.25 -10.19
C ALA A 168 6.54 -29.33 -9.91
N ASN A 169 7.37 -29.08 -10.92
CA ASN A 169 8.82 -29.09 -10.80
C ASN A 169 9.47 -27.70 -10.77
N ALA A 170 8.72 -26.67 -11.17
CA ALA A 170 9.18 -25.28 -11.16
C ALA A 170 8.02 -24.31 -11.04
N PHE A 171 8.30 -23.10 -10.53
CA PHE A 171 7.35 -22.01 -10.54
C PHE A 171 8.02 -20.69 -10.97
N ASN A 172 7.19 -19.78 -11.47
CA ASN A 172 7.53 -18.40 -11.73
C ASN A 172 6.45 -17.51 -11.12
N PHE A 173 6.86 -16.50 -10.37
CA PHE A 173 5.99 -15.51 -9.77
C PHE A 173 6.46 -14.12 -10.13
N GLY A 174 5.55 -13.30 -10.63
CA GLY A 174 5.75 -11.88 -10.84
C GLY A 174 4.66 -11.07 -10.16
N ARG A 175 5.03 -9.94 -9.59
CA ARG A 175 4.10 -9.00 -8.96
C ARG A 175 4.55 -7.57 -9.25
N SER A 176 3.59 -6.73 -9.58
CA SER A 176 3.76 -5.30 -9.75
C SER A 176 2.71 -4.59 -8.90
N ASN A 177 3.15 -3.74 -8.01
CA ASN A 177 2.31 -2.80 -7.30
C ASN A 177 2.54 -1.41 -7.88
N THR A 178 1.48 -0.61 -7.99
CA THR A 178 1.54 0.79 -8.42
C THR A 178 0.53 1.62 -7.63
N GLY A 179 0.77 2.92 -7.58
CA GLY A 179 -0.13 3.85 -6.93
C GLY A 179 0.46 4.52 -5.70
N TYR A 180 -0.38 5.21 -4.95
CA TYR A 180 0.06 6.05 -3.83
C TYR A 180 -1.08 6.31 -2.84
N ILE A 181 -0.71 6.83 -1.67
CA ILE A 181 -1.61 7.57 -0.80
C ILE A 181 -1.18 9.02 -0.85
N GLY A 182 -2.07 9.90 -1.38
CA GLY A 182 -1.91 11.34 -1.34
C GLY A 182 -2.58 11.91 -0.11
N GLU A 183 -1.99 12.95 0.48
CA GLU A 183 -2.52 13.63 1.65
C GLU A 183 -2.61 15.13 1.38
N TYR A 184 -3.77 15.71 1.66
CA TYR A 184 -4.09 17.13 1.53
C TYR A 184 -4.27 17.71 2.92
N ASP A 185 -3.29 18.44 3.40
CA ASP A 185 -3.27 19.02 4.73
C ASP A 185 -3.70 20.48 4.72
N PHE A 186 -4.66 20.83 5.56
CA PHE A 186 -5.10 22.20 5.84
C PHE A 186 -4.72 22.55 7.26
N ASN A 187 -3.90 23.57 7.42
CA ASN A 187 -3.33 23.96 8.71
C ASN A 187 -3.71 25.38 9.12
N ILE A 188 -4.01 25.52 10.40
CA ILE A 188 -4.03 26.78 11.10
C ILE A 188 -3.02 26.70 12.24
N SER A 189 -2.08 27.63 12.26
CA SER A 189 -1.02 27.65 13.26
C SER A 189 -0.67 29.09 13.66
N GLY A 190 -0.02 29.22 14.77
CA GLY A 190 0.39 30.52 15.24
C GLY A 190 1.52 30.50 16.23
N ASN A 191 1.98 31.67 16.57
CA ASN A 191 2.91 31.83 17.67
C ASN A 191 2.54 33.00 18.59
N SER A 192 2.92 32.83 19.84
CA SER A 192 2.82 33.84 20.87
C SER A 192 4.21 34.20 21.38
N ASN A 193 4.59 35.47 21.23
CA ASN A 193 5.83 36.07 21.73
C ASN A 193 7.12 35.35 21.29
N ASN A 194 7.11 34.62 20.17
CA ASN A 194 8.23 33.81 19.70
C ASN A 194 8.70 32.72 20.67
N ARG A 195 7.84 32.33 21.61
CA ARG A 195 8.13 31.32 22.64
C ARG A 195 7.18 30.14 22.59
N PHE A 196 5.91 30.38 22.33
CA PHE A 196 4.89 29.35 22.26
C PHE A 196 4.33 29.31 20.84
N TYR A 197 4.39 28.14 20.21
CA TYR A 197 3.87 27.86 18.90
C TYR A 197 2.85 26.74 19.00
N TRP A 198 1.77 26.86 18.25
CA TRP A 198 0.70 25.90 18.22
C TRP A 198 0.22 25.69 16.79
N GLY A 199 -0.42 24.58 16.51
CA GLY A 199 -1.00 24.31 15.20
C GLY A 199 -1.97 23.14 15.26
N ILE A 200 -2.95 23.20 14.35
CA ILE A 200 -3.92 22.15 14.08
C ILE A 200 -3.94 21.93 12.57
N THR A 201 -3.93 20.67 12.16
CA THR A 201 -4.05 20.24 10.76
C THR A 201 -5.23 19.30 10.61
N PHE A 202 -5.99 19.49 9.52
CA PHE A 202 -6.98 18.55 9.02
C PHE A 202 -6.40 17.92 7.76
N GLY A 203 -6.20 16.59 7.80
CA GLY A 203 -5.69 15.80 6.70
C GLY A 203 -6.80 15.08 5.96
N LEU A 204 -6.81 15.17 4.64
CA LEU A 204 -7.64 14.37 3.75
C LEU A 204 -6.74 13.44 2.94
N HIS A 205 -7.06 12.16 2.93
CA HIS A 205 -6.28 11.14 2.25
C HIS A 205 -7.01 10.66 1.00
N ASP A 206 -6.25 10.46 -0.08
CA ASP A 206 -6.69 9.82 -1.33
C ASP A 206 -5.86 8.57 -1.56
N VAL A 207 -6.54 7.41 -1.56
CA VAL A 207 -5.90 6.10 -1.71
C VAL A 207 -6.13 5.59 -3.12
N ASN A 208 -5.04 5.30 -3.81
CA ASN A 208 -5.06 4.70 -5.13
C ASN A 208 -3.98 3.62 -5.20
N TYR A 209 -4.39 2.35 -5.15
CA TYR A 209 -3.51 1.20 -5.23
C TYR A 209 -3.97 0.26 -6.33
N LYS A 210 -3.03 -0.24 -7.10
CA LYS A 210 -3.22 -1.31 -8.07
C LYS A 210 -2.10 -2.34 -7.94
N GLY A 211 -2.48 -3.59 -7.69
CA GLY A 211 -1.59 -4.74 -7.67
C GLY A 211 -1.92 -5.68 -8.81
N GLU A 212 -0.92 -6.10 -9.56
CA GLU A 212 -1.01 -7.10 -10.61
C GLU A 212 -0.02 -8.22 -10.30
N SER A 213 -0.47 -9.46 -10.27
CA SER A 213 0.42 -10.60 -10.11
C SER A 213 0.15 -11.68 -11.15
N ALA A 214 1.16 -12.50 -11.41
CA ALA A 214 1.07 -13.72 -12.17
C ALA A 214 1.90 -14.78 -11.47
N TYR A 215 1.28 -15.91 -11.20
CA TYR A 215 1.92 -17.12 -10.74
C TYR A 215 1.75 -18.17 -11.82
N ALA A 216 2.80 -18.90 -12.12
CA ALA A 216 2.73 -20.04 -13.04
C ALA A 216 3.60 -21.18 -12.53
N GLU A 217 3.14 -22.41 -12.67
CA GLU A 217 3.87 -23.61 -12.33
C GLU A 217 3.85 -24.61 -13.49
N MET A 218 4.96 -25.34 -13.64
CA MET A 218 5.11 -26.41 -14.61
C MET A 218 4.67 -27.72 -13.98
N LEU A 219 3.52 -28.24 -14.39
CA LEU A 219 2.97 -29.50 -13.91
C LEU A 219 3.72 -30.68 -14.49
N VAL A 220 3.87 -31.72 -13.70
CA VAL A 220 4.56 -32.96 -14.08
C VAL A 220 3.76 -34.19 -13.64
N ASP A 221 3.95 -35.29 -14.37
CA ASP A 221 3.48 -36.61 -13.96
C ASP A 221 4.40 -37.25 -12.90
N ASP A 222 4.07 -38.44 -12.47
CA ASP A 222 4.83 -39.21 -11.47
C ASP A 222 6.25 -39.59 -11.94
N ALA A 223 6.50 -39.60 -13.24
CA ALA A 223 7.81 -39.77 -13.85
C ALA A 223 8.59 -38.46 -14.03
N ASN A 224 8.07 -37.34 -13.50
CA ASN A 224 8.61 -35.97 -13.66
C ASN A 224 8.68 -35.49 -15.12
N LYS A 225 7.81 -36.01 -15.97
CA LYS A 225 7.64 -35.53 -17.35
C LYS A 225 6.67 -34.35 -17.34
N GLU A 226 7.02 -33.30 -18.05
CA GLU A 226 6.21 -32.09 -18.17
C GLU A 226 4.87 -32.37 -18.87
N LEU A 227 3.79 -31.94 -18.24
CA LEU A 227 2.41 -32.07 -18.72
C LEU A 227 1.90 -30.75 -19.32
N GLY A 228 2.27 -29.63 -18.76
CA GLY A 228 1.84 -28.30 -19.16
C GLY A 228 2.02 -27.28 -18.07
N THR A 229 1.62 -26.05 -18.34
CA THR A 229 1.74 -24.93 -17.41
C THR A 229 0.35 -24.50 -16.94
N VAL A 230 0.18 -24.40 -15.64
CA VAL A 230 -1.00 -23.76 -15.05
C VAL A 230 -0.60 -22.44 -14.41
N GLY A 231 -1.41 -21.42 -14.59
CA GLY A 231 -1.12 -20.09 -14.07
C GLY A 231 -2.32 -19.40 -13.45
N ILE A 232 -2.06 -18.57 -12.46
CA ILE A 232 -3.04 -17.68 -11.82
C ILE A 232 -2.62 -16.24 -12.08
N ASN A 233 -3.51 -15.46 -12.66
CA ASN A 233 -3.38 -14.02 -12.72
C ASN A 233 -4.33 -13.38 -11.72
N ASP A 234 -3.81 -12.47 -10.90
CA ASP A 234 -4.60 -11.73 -9.93
C ASP A 234 -4.40 -10.22 -10.13
N SER A 235 -5.51 -9.49 -10.19
CA SER A 235 -5.55 -8.03 -10.25
C SER A 235 -6.34 -7.51 -9.06
N ARG A 236 -5.74 -6.62 -8.30
CA ARG A 236 -6.35 -5.97 -7.15
C ARG A 236 -6.30 -4.46 -7.30
N LYS A 237 -7.44 -3.81 -7.13
CA LYS A 237 -7.55 -2.37 -7.07
C LYS A 237 -8.17 -1.95 -5.75
N ILE A 238 -7.53 -1.00 -5.05
CA ILE A 238 -8.05 -0.40 -3.83
C ILE A 238 -8.10 1.11 -4.06
N THR A 239 -9.27 1.70 -3.88
CA THR A 239 -9.46 3.16 -3.96
C THR A 239 -10.31 3.62 -2.79
N GLY A 240 -10.15 4.85 -2.38
CA GLY A 240 -10.97 5.44 -1.36
C GLY A 240 -10.37 6.69 -0.78
N THR A 241 -11.01 7.19 0.27
CA THR A 241 -10.62 8.40 0.95
C THR A 241 -10.50 8.18 2.44
N GLY A 242 -9.76 9.05 3.10
CA GLY A 242 -9.64 9.04 4.55
C GLY A 242 -9.49 10.43 5.11
N PHE A 243 -9.63 10.58 6.41
CA PHE A 243 -9.35 11.83 7.08
C PHE A 243 -8.73 11.61 8.44
N ASP A 244 -7.97 12.60 8.90
CA ASP A 244 -7.40 12.65 10.24
C ASP A 244 -7.31 14.09 10.76
N VAL A 245 -7.00 14.23 12.03
CA VAL A 245 -6.74 15.50 12.70
C VAL A 245 -5.44 15.41 13.48
N LYS A 246 -4.61 16.43 13.33
CA LYS A 246 -3.32 16.54 14.00
C LYS A 246 -3.27 17.83 14.81
N ALA A 247 -2.69 17.79 15.99
CA ALA A 247 -2.47 18.96 16.81
C ALA A 247 -1.08 18.94 17.41
N GLY A 248 -0.47 20.10 17.56
CA GLY A 248 0.86 20.18 18.11
C GLY A 248 1.20 21.51 18.75
N VAL A 249 2.22 21.46 19.60
CA VAL A 249 2.81 22.63 20.24
C VAL A 249 4.33 22.55 20.20
N ILE A 250 4.97 23.72 20.12
CA ILE A 250 6.41 23.86 20.30
C ILE A 250 6.63 24.98 21.31
N PHE A 251 7.40 24.70 22.34
CA PHE A 251 7.71 25.65 23.40
C PHE A 251 9.21 25.91 23.45
N ARG A 252 9.57 27.21 23.57
CA ARG A 252 10.93 27.70 23.77
C ARG A 252 11.05 28.24 25.19
N PRO A 253 11.58 27.45 26.16
CA PRO A 253 11.59 27.84 27.57
C PRO A 253 12.39 29.11 27.88
N VAL A 254 13.55 29.24 27.23
CA VAL A 254 14.48 30.34 27.41
C VAL A 254 14.65 31.11 26.11
N GLU A 255 14.38 32.43 26.10
CA GLU A 255 14.39 33.26 24.90
C GLU A 255 15.79 33.35 24.24
N THR A 256 16.85 33.33 25.06
CA THR A 256 18.23 33.38 24.58
C THR A 256 18.80 32.02 24.15
N SER A 257 18.12 30.91 24.50
CA SER A 257 18.54 29.54 24.14
C SER A 257 17.89 29.08 22.83
N PRO A 258 18.59 28.31 21.99
CA PRO A 258 17.98 27.64 20.82
C PRO A 258 17.10 26.45 21.20
N LEU A 259 17.08 26.01 22.48
CA LEU A 259 16.31 24.86 22.93
C LEU A 259 14.82 25.03 22.65
N ARG A 260 14.22 24.03 22.03
CA ARG A 260 12.78 23.89 21.78
C ARG A 260 12.30 22.53 22.21
N ILE A 261 11.12 22.47 22.75
CA ILE A 261 10.44 21.23 23.15
C ILE A 261 9.17 21.16 22.31
N GLY A 262 9.02 20.10 21.52
CA GLY A 262 7.83 19.84 20.69
C GLY A 262 7.02 18.69 21.28
N LEU A 263 5.69 18.85 21.27
CA LEU A 263 4.73 17.79 21.57
C LEU A 263 3.65 17.83 20.49
N TYR A 264 3.21 16.65 20.05
CA TYR A 264 2.12 16.56 19.09
C TYR A 264 1.31 15.28 19.31
N VAL A 265 0.09 15.29 18.81
CA VAL A 265 -0.83 14.16 18.80
C VAL A 265 -1.53 14.12 17.47
N ASN A 266 -1.62 12.92 16.89
CA ASN A 266 -2.33 12.63 15.66
C ASN A 266 -3.41 11.59 15.96
N THR A 267 -4.60 11.79 15.41
CA THR A 267 -5.63 10.74 15.45
C THR A 267 -5.25 9.60 14.52
N PRO A 268 -5.85 8.41 14.67
CA PRO A 268 -5.88 7.45 13.56
C PRO A 268 -6.49 8.07 12.32
N VAL A 269 -6.14 7.54 11.15
CA VAL A 269 -6.82 7.89 9.89
C VAL A 269 -8.06 7.01 9.76
N TRP A 270 -9.22 7.62 9.56
CA TRP A 270 -10.46 6.90 9.26
C TRP A 270 -10.62 6.82 7.74
N TYR A 271 -10.53 5.59 7.23
CA TYR A 271 -10.64 5.30 5.79
C TYR A 271 -11.99 4.72 5.42
N ASP A 272 -12.49 5.14 4.27
CA ASP A 272 -13.55 4.48 3.51
C ASP A 272 -12.92 3.94 2.21
N LEU A 273 -12.80 2.60 2.10
CA LEU A 273 -12.05 1.94 1.03
C LEU A 273 -12.94 0.96 0.27
N THR A 274 -12.83 1.01 -1.04
CA THR A 274 -13.42 0.04 -1.95
C THR A 274 -12.31 -0.84 -2.54
N THR A 275 -12.46 -2.16 -2.40
CA THR A 275 -11.55 -3.15 -2.97
C THR A 275 -12.24 -3.91 -4.08
N SER A 276 -11.59 -4.02 -5.24
CA SER A 276 -12.00 -4.85 -6.36
C SER A 276 -10.89 -5.84 -6.68
N ASN A 277 -11.23 -7.13 -6.69
CA ASN A 277 -10.31 -8.21 -7.02
C ASN A 277 -10.83 -8.95 -8.25
N TYR A 278 -9.91 -9.38 -9.11
CA TYR A 278 -10.20 -10.21 -10.28
C TYR A 278 -9.10 -11.25 -10.41
N THR A 279 -9.48 -12.53 -10.36
CA THR A 279 -8.55 -13.66 -10.42
C THR A 279 -8.94 -14.58 -11.56
N THR A 280 -7.98 -14.99 -12.37
CA THR A 280 -8.18 -15.97 -13.46
C THR A 280 -7.16 -17.08 -13.36
N LEU A 281 -7.58 -18.29 -13.78
CA LEU A 281 -6.71 -19.43 -13.96
C LEU A 281 -6.52 -19.66 -15.46
N LEU A 282 -5.28 -19.90 -15.87
CA LEU A 282 -4.86 -20.24 -17.21
C LEU A 282 -4.29 -21.64 -17.19
N ASN A 283 -4.77 -22.53 -18.08
CA ASN A 283 -4.27 -23.89 -18.25
C ASN A 283 -3.83 -24.05 -19.71
N ASN A 284 -2.50 -24.32 -19.96
CA ASN A 284 -1.86 -24.43 -21.26
C ASN A 284 -1.07 -25.73 -21.37
#